data_11a935c4f4745ab89bb49bb9472b9c19
#
_entry.id   11a935c4f4745ab89bb49bb9472b9c19
#
_cell.length_a   1.000
_cell.length_b   1.000
_cell.length_c   1.000
_cell.angle_alpha   90.00
_cell.angle_beta   90.00
_cell.angle_gamma   90.00
#
_symmetry.space_group_name_H-M   'P 1'
#
loop_
_entity.id
_entity.type
_entity.pdbx_description
1 polymer ?
#
loop_
_entity_poly.entity_id
_entity_poly.type
_entity_poly.pdbx_seq_one_letter_code
_entity_poly.pdbx_strand_id
1 'polypeptide(L)' 'MTAALDKLAAADERLPPVVEMRHFAGLSELEIAELLQRSERSIRRDWQKARLFLLSVMSEP' A
#
# COMPACT_ATOMS: atom_id res chain seq x y z
N MET A 1 9.08 -11.81 -0.13
CA MET A 1 9.64 -11.54 1.10
C MET A 1 8.67 -11.65 2.24
N THR A 2 7.57 -11.09 2.20
CA THR A 2 6.75 -11.06 3.39
C THR A 2 5.38 -11.65 3.10
N ALA A 3 4.94 -12.52 4.00
CA ALA A 3 3.60 -13.09 3.90
C ALA A 3 2.52 -12.00 3.90
N ALA A 4 2.81 -10.87 4.59
CA ALA A 4 1.87 -9.76 4.65
C ALA A 4 1.69 -9.12 3.27
N LEU A 5 2.77 -8.89 2.53
CA LEU A 5 2.67 -8.34 1.19
C LEU A 5 2.02 -9.31 0.21
N ASP A 6 2.30 -10.60 0.37
CA ASP A 6 1.66 -11.62 -0.46
C ASP A 6 0.15 -11.65 -0.23
N LYS A 7 -0.27 -11.57 1.03
CA LYS A 7 -1.69 -11.51 1.36
C LYS A 7 -2.33 -10.23 0.84
N LEU A 8 -1.62 -9.13 0.91
CA LEU A 8 -2.11 -7.86 0.41
C LEU A 8 -2.31 -7.91 -1.11
N ALA A 9 -1.37 -8.51 -1.83
CA ALA A 9 -1.47 -8.66 -3.27
C ALA A 9 -2.66 -9.54 -3.65
N ALA A 10 -2.93 -10.58 -2.86
CA ALA A 10 -4.08 -11.44 -3.10
C ALA A 10 -5.40 -10.71 -2.88
N ALA A 11 -5.42 -9.75 -1.97
CA ALA A 11 -6.61 -8.95 -1.71
C ALA A 11 -6.82 -7.88 -2.78
N ASP A 12 -5.76 -7.20 -3.16
CA ASP A 12 -5.81 -6.16 -4.20
C ASP A 12 -4.39 -5.93 -4.73
N GLU A 13 -4.17 -6.31 -5.98
CA GLU A 13 -2.84 -6.25 -6.59
C GLU A 13 -2.32 -4.82 -6.78
N ARG A 14 -3.18 -3.80 -6.60
CA ARG A 14 -2.75 -2.41 -6.70
C ARG A 14 -2.14 -1.88 -5.42
N LEU A 15 -2.34 -2.55 -4.31
CA LEU A 15 -1.91 -2.07 -3.00
C LEU A 15 -0.41 -2.26 -2.73
N PRO A 16 0.23 -3.40 -3.09
CA PRO A 16 1.65 -3.58 -2.79
C PRO A 16 2.57 -2.48 -3.33
N PRO A 17 2.42 -1.98 -4.58
CA PRO A 17 3.26 -0.89 -5.05
C PRO A 17 3.14 0.37 -4.21
N VAL A 18 1.94 0.70 -3.75
CA VAL A 18 1.72 1.87 -2.91
C VAL A 18 2.42 1.70 -1.56
N VAL A 19 2.30 0.51 -0.96
CA VAL A 19 2.95 0.22 0.31
C VAL A 19 4.47 0.29 0.17
N GLU A 20 5.01 -0.30 -0.87
CA GLU A 20 6.45 -0.30 -1.08
C GLU A 20 6.99 1.11 -1.25
N MET A 21 6.33 1.94 -2.04
CA MET A 21 6.76 3.30 -2.28
C MET A 21 6.59 4.19 -1.05
N ARG A 22 5.49 4.03 -0.34
CA ARG A 22 5.19 4.88 0.81
C ARG A 22 6.00 4.51 2.04
N HIS A 23 6.11 3.23 2.32
CA HIS A 23 6.72 2.74 3.55
C HIS A 23 8.22 2.48 3.40
N PHE A 24 8.61 1.79 2.34
CA PHE A 24 10.01 1.39 2.17
C PHE A 24 10.84 2.45 1.46
N ALA A 25 10.29 3.08 0.43
CA ALA A 25 11.02 4.11 -0.30
C ALA A 25 10.87 5.50 0.31
N GLY A 26 9.91 5.69 1.20
CA GLY A 26 9.70 6.97 1.87
C GLY A 26 9.12 8.07 0.99
N LEU A 27 8.44 7.69 -0.09
CA LEU A 27 7.84 8.66 -0.99
C LEU A 27 6.54 9.22 -0.41
N SER A 28 6.23 10.47 -0.76
CA SER A 28 4.96 11.07 -0.39
C SER A 28 3.85 10.54 -1.29
N GLU A 29 2.61 10.73 -0.85
CA GLU A 29 1.45 10.33 -1.64
C GLU A 29 1.43 11.01 -3.00
N LEU A 30 1.82 12.28 -3.06
CA LEU A 30 1.90 13.02 -4.31
C LEU A 30 2.95 12.42 -5.25
N GLU A 31 4.12 12.09 -4.71
CA GLU A 31 5.18 11.47 -5.50
C GLU A 31 4.75 10.12 -6.06
N ILE A 32 4.08 9.32 -5.25
CA ILE A 32 3.57 8.02 -5.69
C ILE A 32 2.53 8.22 -6.79
N ALA A 33 1.64 9.19 -6.62
CA ALA A 33 0.61 9.48 -7.59
C ALA A 33 1.21 9.83 -8.96
N GLU A 34 2.28 10.62 -8.96
CA GLU A 34 2.95 10.98 -10.19
C GLU A 34 3.61 9.77 -10.85
N LEU A 35 4.29 8.94 -10.06
CA LEU A 35 4.97 7.77 -10.58
C LEU A 35 4.01 6.73 -11.15
N LEU A 36 2.88 6.53 -10.50
CA LEU A 36 1.89 5.55 -10.92
C LEU A 36 0.85 6.12 -11.86
N GLN A 37 0.94 7.41 -12.17
CA GLN A 37 -0.02 8.10 -13.03
C GLN A 37 -1.45 7.96 -12.52
N ARG A 38 -1.61 8.17 -11.21
CA ARG A 38 -2.90 8.10 -10.53
C ARG A 38 -3.11 9.39 -9.73
N SER A 39 -4.33 9.66 -9.31
CA SER A 39 -4.59 10.85 -8.50
C SER A 39 -4.07 10.65 -7.08
N GLU A 40 -3.67 11.75 -6.45
CA GLU A 40 -3.23 11.72 -5.06
C GLU A 40 -4.33 11.16 -4.14
N ARG A 41 -5.55 11.53 -4.41
CA ARG A 41 -6.71 11.04 -3.65
C ARG A 41 -6.82 9.52 -3.73
N SER A 42 -6.60 8.97 -4.91
CA SER A 42 -6.65 7.52 -5.12
C SER A 42 -5.53 6.82 -4.34
N ILE A 43 -4.33 7.39 -4.37
CA ILE A 43 -3.18 6.85 -3.64
C ILE A 43 -3.43 6.91 -2.13
N ARG A 44 -3.98 8.01 -1.63
CA ARG A 44 -4.28 8.15 -0.21
C ARG A 44 -5.28 7.10 0.25
N ARG A 45 -6.31 6.89 -0.54
CA ARG A 45 -7.33 5.87 -0.23
C ARG A 45 -6.72 4.47 -0.23
N ASP A 46 -5.90 4.17 -1.23
CA ASP A 46 -5.26 2.86 -1.32
C ASP A 46 -4.29 2.64 -0.16
N TRP A 47 -3.55 3.67 0.24
CA TRP A 47 -2.62 3.58 1.37
C TRP A 47 -3.38 3.31 2.66
N GLN A 48 -4.50 4.00 2.89
CA GLN A 48 -5.30 3.78 4.08
C GLN A 48 -5.86 2.36 4.12
N LYS A 49 -6.34 1.87 2.99
CA LYS A 49 -6.84 0.50 2.87
C LYS A 49 -5.74 -0.51 3.15
N ALA A 50 -4.57 -0.29 2.59
CA ALA A 50 -3.43 -1.18 2.80
C ALA A 50 -2.99 -1.19 4.26
N ARG A 51 -2.98 -0.02 4.90
CA ARG A 51 -2.62 0.08 6.32
C ARG A 51 -3.54 -0.73 7.20
N LEU A 52 -4.84 -0.59 6.97
CA LEU A 52 -5.82 -1.33 7.76
C LEU A 52 -5.67 -2.84 7.56
N PHE A 53 -5.44 -3.25 6.33
CA PHE A 53 -5.24 -4.66 6.03
C PHE A 53 -4.00 -5.20 6.72
N LEU A 54 -2.89 -4.48 6.64
CA LEU A 54 -1.64 -4.90 7.26
C LEU A 54 -1.75 -4.96 8.79
N LEU A 55 -2.44 -4.00 9.39
CA LEU A 55 -2.67 -4.03 10.83
C LEU A 55 -3.50 -5.24 11.23
N SER A 56 -4.49 -5.59 10.43
CA SER A 56 -5.32 -6.76 10.68
C SER A 56 -4.48 -8.05 10.64
N VAL A 57 -3.63 -8.17 9.63
CA VAL A 57 -2.77 -9.34 9.48
C VAL A 57 -1.78 -9.44 10.64
N MET A 58 -1.20 -8.31 11.04
CA MET A 58 -0.20 -8.28 12.11
C MET A 58 -0.82 -8.49 13.49
N SER A 59 -2.11 -8.24 13.63
CA SER A 59 -2.80 -8.40 14.90
C SER A 59 -3.32 -9.82 15.13
N GLU A 60 -3.26 -10.67 14.14
CA GLU A 60 -3.70 -12.04 14.28
C GLU A 60 -2.77 -12.81 15.23
N PRO A 61 -3.35 -13.59 16.15
CA PRO A 61 -2.55 -14.40 17.06
C PRO A 61 -1.77 -15.50 16.35
#